data_a5d390311860d77c1b8cc8fa6aa8d289
#
_entry.id   a5d390311860d77c1b8cc8fa6aa8d289
#
_cell.length_a   1.000
_cell.length_b   1.000
_cell.length_c   1.000
_cell.angle_alpha   90.00
_cell.angle_beta   90.00
_cell.angle_gamma   90.00
#
_symmetry.space_group_name_H-M   'P 1'
#
loop_
_entity.id
_entity.type
_entity.pdbx_description
1 polymer ?
#
loop_
_entity_poly.entity_id
_entity_poly.type
_entity_poly.pdbx_seq_one_letter_code
_entity_poly.pdbx_strand_id
1 'polypeptide(L)'
;PAIGLMLLNIGVGSNAGIYSENGGPFYAMRDFFGALTPSLAKTNMGSGYSAMVLSVVTMFVGLFAIVVLAQRGVKGAVLLGMLISSIIYWAGEAIFLGTNPFASLATASFVPAFGDMASTTLFKFNFQGFAQIGWFTAITLIVTFCIIDMFDTIGTLVGTASRAGMLDKDGKMPNMKQALLSDAVGTLAGSVTGTSTVTTFVESASGVE
;
A
#
# COMPACT_ATOMS: atom_id res chain seq x y z
N PRO A 1 -8.05 3.61 12.60
CA PRO A 1 -6.73 3.66 13.27
C PRO A 1 -5.83 2.47 12.96
N ALA A 2 -6.37 1.22 12.94
CA ALA A 2 -5.58 0.01 12.72
C ALA A 2 -4.91 -0.01 11.33
N ILE A 3 -5.64 0.35 10.27
CA ILE A 3 -5.11 0.44 8.89
C ILE A 3 -3.98 1.48 8.83
N GLY A 4 -4.18 2.65 9.43
CA GLY A 4 -3.13 3.69 9.48
C GLY A 4 -1.87 3.23 10.19
N LEU A 5 -2.00 2.49 11.30
CA LEU A 5 -0.85 1.89 11.98
C LEU A 5 -0.17 0.79 11.15
N MET A 6 -0.93 -0.01 10.42
CA MET A 6 -0.39 -1.02 9.51
C MET A 6 0.39 -0.37 8.36
N LEU A 7 -0.17 0.66 7.74
CA LEU A 7 0.50 1.40 6.67
C LEU A 7 1.76 2.11 7.17
N LEU A 8 1.71 2.70 8.37
CA LEU A 8 2.89 3.28 9.02
C LEU A 8 3.96 2.21 9.25
N ASN A 9 3.57 1.05 9.76
CA ASN A 9 4.48 -0.06 10.00
C ASN A 9 5.14 -0.58 8.70
N ILE A 10 4.38 -0.71 7.63
CA ILE A 10 4.91 -1.10 6.31
C ILE A 10 5.84 -0.01 5.75
N GLY A 11 5.42 1.25 5.80
CA GLY A 11 6.19 2.37 5.27
C GLY A 11 7.52 2.55 5.99
N VAL A 12 7.51 2.60 7.30
CA VAL A 12 8.71 2.77 8.13
C VAL A 12 9.56 1.49 8.18
N GLY A 13 8.92 0.34 8.25
CA GLY A 13 9.62 -0.94 8.39
C GLY A 13 10.10 -1.50 7.07
N SER A 14 9.19 -2.06 6.30
CA SER A 14 9.52 -2.82 5.09
C SER A 14 10.05 -1.93 3.97
N ASN A 15 9.38 -0.82 3.68
CA ASN A 15 9.75 0.04 2.55
C ASN A 15 11.01 0.88 2.83
N ALA A 16 11.17 1.37 4.07
CA ALA A 16 12.38 2.10 4.47
C ALA A 16 13.50 1.19 4.95
N GLY A 17 13.27 -0.12 5.10
CA GLY A 17 14.26 -1.11 5.50
C GLY A 17 14.68 -1.05 6.97
N ILE A 18 13.87 -0.42 7.83
CA ILE A 18 14.17 -0.27 9.26
C ILE A 18 13.92 -1.58 10.04
N TYR A 19 13.02 -2.41 9.55
CA TYR A 19 12.72 -3.71 10.17
C TYR A 19 13.51 -4.83 9.52
N SER A 20 14.04 -5.73 10.34
CA SER A 20 14.60 -6.98 9.83
C SER A 20 13.50 -8.04 9.78
N GLU A 21 13.35 -8.71 8.66
CA GLU A 21 12.58 -9.94 8.56
C GLU A 21 13.34 -11.07 9.26
N ASN A 22 12.83 -11.54 10.39
CA ASN A 22 13.24 -12.79 10.97
C ASN A 22 12.07 -13.78 10.91
N GLY A 23 11.70 -14.20 9.73
CA GLY A 23 10.86 -15.38 9.51
C GLY A 23 9.51 -15.45 10.23
N GLY A 24 9.01 -14.34 10.77
CA GLY A 24 7.75 -14.28 11.49
C GLY A 24 6.68 -13.45 10.74
N PRO A 25 5.40 -13.73 10.98
CA PRO A 25 4.30 -12.98 10.36
C PRO A 25 4.17 -11.53 10.87
N PHE A 26 4.95 -11.15 11.86
CA PHE A 26 4.94 -9.81 12.46
C PHE A 26 6.31 -9.16 12.33
N TYR A 27 6.36 -8.01 11.68
CA TYR A 27 7.53 -7.15 11.68
C TYR A 27 7.69 -6.53 13.06
N ALA A 28 8.78 -6.84 13.74
CA ALA A 28 9.14 -6.21 15.00
C ALA A 28 10.26 -5.21 14.75
N MET A 29 10.06 -3.96 15.15
CA MET A 29 11.13 -2.98 15.19
C MET A 29 12.10 -3.40 16.31
N ARG A 30 13.27 -3.93 15.91
CA ARG A 30 14.24 -4.43 16.87
C ARG A 30 15.09 -3.33 17.47
N ASP A 31 15.66 -2.52 16.62
CA ASP A 31 16.54 -1.43 17.00
C ASP A 31 16.64 -0.45 15.84
N PHE A 32 16.04 0.72 16.00
CA PHE A 32 16.05 1.74 14.97
C PHE A 32 17.47 2.16 14.59
N PHE A 33 18.33 2.37 15.57
CA PHE A 33 19.71 2.80 15.33
C PHE A 33 20.59 1.65 14.83
N GLY A 34 20.38 0.44 15.34
CA GLY A 34 21.05 -0.75 14.86
C GLY A 34 20.70 -1.10 13.42
N ALA A 35 19.44 -0.91 13.02
CA ALA A 35 18.99 -1.12 11.64
C ALA A 35 19.66 -0.18 10.64
N LEU A 36 20.10 1.00 11.08
CA LEU A 36 20.84 1.98 10.27
C LEU A 36 22.35 1.66 10.16
N THR A 37 22.82 0.52 10.63
CA THR A 37 24.23 0.13 10.47
C THR A 37 24.51 -0.42 9.08
N PRO A 38 25.73 -0.23 8.54
CA PRO A 38 26.07 -0.70 7.18
C PRO A 38 25.89 -2.22 6.97
N SER A 39 26.12 -3.01 8.01
CA SER A 39 25.97 -4.47 7.95
C SER A 39 24.53 -4.92 7.80
N LEU A 40 23.60 -4.30 8.55
CA LEU A 40 22.18 -4.62 8.48
C LEU A 40 21.48 -4.02 7.26
N ALA A 41 21.95 -2.88 6.75
CA ALA A 41 21.45 -2.28 5.52
C ALA A 41 21.52 -3.25 4.34
N LYS A 42 22.65 -3.93 4.18
CA LYS A 42 22.86 -4.91 3.12
C LYS A 42 21.92 -6.12 3.29
N THR A 43 21.67 -6.54 4.52
CA THR A 43 20.81 -7.68 4.81
C THR A 43 19.34 -7.36 4.58
N ASN A 44 18.90 -6.17 5.02
CA ASN A 44 17.48 -5.81 4.99
C ASN A 44 16.99 -5.35 3.62
N MET A 45 17.81 -4.62 2.87
CA MET A 45 17.42 -4.04 1.58
C MET A 45 18.13 -4.67 0.37
N GLY A 46 19.12 -5.53 0.59
CA GLY A 46 20.00 -6.02 -0.49
C GLY A 46 20.81 -4.91 -1.17
N SER A 47 20.70 -3.67 -0.68
CA SER A 47 21.32 -2.45 -1.21
C SER A 47 22.41 -1.92 -0.27
N GLY A 48 23.22 -1.01 -0.77
CA GLY A 48 24.26 -0.38 0.05
C GLY A 48 23.67 0.52 1.14
N TYR A 49 24.46 0.77 2.18
CA TYR A 49 24.11 1.66 3.30
C TYR A 49 23.62 3.05 2.85
N SER A 50 24.27 3.62 1.84
CA SER A 50 23.88 4.94 1.31
C SER A 50 22.47 4.96 0.74
N ALA A 51 22.05 3.89 0.06
CA ALA A 51 20.69 3.77 -0.48
C ALA A 51 19.64 3.68 0.65
N MET A 52 19.95 2.93 1.70
CA MET A 52 19.05 2.83 2.86
C MET A 52 18.94 4.18 3.59
N VAL A 53 20.05 4.86 3.84
CA VAL A 53 20.03 6.18 4.49
C VAL A 53 19.23 7.17 3.66
N LEU A 54 19.42 7.18 2.34
CA LEU A 54 18.66 8.02 1.42
C LEU A 54 17.16 7.74 1.53
N SER A 55 16.75 6.47 1.52
CA SER A 55 15.35 6.06 1.64
C SER A 55 14.73 6.53 2.96
N VAL A 56 15.41 6.31 4.09
CA VAL A 56 14.96 6.71 5.42
C VAL A 56 14.84 8.22 5.55
N VAL A 57 15.86 8.97 5.11
CA VAL A 57 15.84 10.43 5.17
C VAL A 57 14.71 10.99 4.31
N THR A 58 14.55 10.47 3.09
CA THR A 58 13.46 10.88 2.19
C THR A 58 12.09 10.59 2.76
N MET A 59 11.90 9.45 3.42
CA MET A 59 10.65 9.10 4.10
C MET A 59 10.30 10.13 5.17
N PHE A 60 11.24 10.49 6.05
CA PHE A 60 10.99 11.48 7.08
C PHE A 60 10.73 12.88 6.50
N VAL A 61 11.49 13.29 5.49
CA VAL A 61 11.26 14.59 4.82
C VAL A 61 9.87 14.63 4.18
N GLY A 62 9.45 13.56 3.51
CA GLY A 62 8.11 13.44 2.93
C GLY A 62 7.01 13.51 3.99
N LEU A 63 7.18 12.76 5.09
CA LEU A 63 6.24 12.78 6.20
C LEU A 63 6.09 14.19 6.80
N PHE A 64 7.21 14.86 7.12
CA PHE A 64 7.18 16.22 7.65
C PHE A 64 6.58 17.22 6.66
N ALA A 65 6.88 17.09 5.37
CA ALA A 65 6.30 17.93 4.33
C ALA A 65 4.77 17.79 4.29
N ILE A 66 4.24 16.56 4.32
CA ILE A 66 2.80 16.30 4.38
C ILE A 66 2.18 16.94 5.61
N VAL A 67 2.76 16.72 6.79
CA VAL A 67 2.24 17.27 8.06
C VAL A 67 2.21 18.80 8.03
N VAL A 68 3.29 19.44 7.60
CA VAL A 68 3.37 20.91 7.53
C VAL A 68 2.38 21.47 6.51
N LEU A 69 2.26 20.86 5.33
CA LEU A 69 1.31 21.31 4.29
C LEU A 69 -0.13 21.12 4.77
N ALA A 70 -0.45 20.01 5.41
CA ALA A 70 -1.77 19.76 5.97
C ALA A 70 -2.13 20.75 7.08
N GLN A 71 -1.19 21.07 7.98
CA GLN A 71 -1.40 22.08 9.02
C GLN A 71 -1.61 23.49 8.45
N ARG A 72 -1.01 23.77 7.31
CA ARG A 72 -1.22 25.05 6.60
C ARG A 72 -2.51 25.08 5.77
N GLY A 73 -3.31 24.03 5.80
CA GLY A 73 -4.57 23.93 5.05
C GLY A 73 -4.37 23.86 3.52
N VAL A 74 -3.22 23.42 3.06
CA VAL A 74 -2.95 23.27 1.62
C VAL A 74 -3.71 22.05 1.11
N LYS A 75 -4.62 22.29 0.16
CA LYS A 75 -5.35 21.19 -0.51
C LYS A 75 -4.39 20.31 -1.28
N GLY A 76 -4.58 19.00 -1.18
CA GLY A 76 -3.68 18.02 -1.82
C GLY A 76 -2.33 17.91 -1.13
N ALA A 77 -2.21 18.20 0.17
CA ALA A 77 -0.97 18.12 0.95
C ALA A 77 -0.25 16.76 0.81
N VAL A 78 -1.01 15.67 0.75
CA VAL A 78 -0.47 14.31 0.57
C VAL A 78 0.20 14.17 -0.80
N LEU A 79 -0.47 14.59 -1.88
CA LEU A 79 0.09 14.54 -3.23
C LEU A 79 1.37 15.38 -3.36
N LEU A 80 1.34 16.62 -2.83
CA LEU A 80 2.51 17.49 -2.84
C LEU A 80 3.67 16.90 -2.03
N GLY A 81 3.39 16.31 -0.88
CA GLY A 81 4.41 15.63 -0.07
C GLY A 81 5.02 14.42 -0.77
N MET A 82 4.21 13.63 -1.48
CA MET A 82 4.72 12.54 -2.31
C MET A 82 5.60 13.04 -3.45
N LEU A 83 5.22 14.12 -4.13
CA LEU A 83 6.05 14.73 -5.18
C LEU A 83 7.38 15.25 -4.63
N ILE A 84 7.35 15.95 -3.50
CA ILE A 84 8.56 16.45 -2.83
C ILE A 84 9.49 15.29 -2.47
N SER A 85 8.97 14.23 -1.83
CA SER A 85 9.78 13.07 -1.48
C SER A 85 10.34 12.35 -2.71
N SER A 86 9.55 12.21 -3.77
CA SER A 86 10.02 11.60 -5.03
C SER A 86 11.15 12.38 -5.67
N ILE A 87 11.04 13.71 -5.73
CA ILE A 87 12.09 14.58 -6.29
C ILE A 87 13.37 14.46 -5.46
N ILE A 88 13.27 14.52 -4.13
CA ILE A 88 14.42 14.40 -3.24
C ILE A 88 15.08 13.02 -3.38
N TYR A 89 14.27 11.96 -3.45
CA TYR A 89 14.78 10.60 -3.63
C TYR A 89 15.54 10.46 -4.95
N TRP A 90 14.96 10.87 -6.07
CA TRP A 90 15.60 10.78 -7.38
C TRP A 90 16.85 11.66 -7.50
N ALA A 91 16.81 12.86 -6.94
CA ALA A 91 17.99 13.70 -6.87
C ALA A 91 19.11 13.05 -6.02
N GLY A 92 18.73 12.44 -4.90
CA GLY A 92 19.65 11.70 -4.05
C GLY A 92 20.24 10.47 -4.73
N GLU A 93 19.46 9.70 -5.47
CA GLU A 93 19.96 8.58 -6.28
C GLU A 93 21.00 9.05 -7.33
N ALA A 94 20.69 10.11 -8.04
CA ALA A 94 21.59 10.64 -9.06
C ALA A 94 22.90 11.17 -8.45
N ILE A 95 22.84 11.88 -7.31
CA ILE A 95 23.99 12.56 -6.69
C ILE A 95 24.83 11.58 -5.86
N PHE A 96 24.19 10.78 -4.98
CA PHE A 96 24.92 9.96 -4.00
C PHE A 96 25.19 8.54 -4.46
N LEU A 97 24.31 7.97 -5.31
CA LEU A 97 24.45 6.61 -5.80
C LEU A 97 24.97 6.56 -7.25
N GLY A 98 25.01 7.70 -7.96
CA GLY A 98 25.43 7.76 -9.35
C GLY A 98 24.55 6.96 -10.30
N THR A 99 23.34 6.59 -9.87
CA THR A 99 22.37 5.83 -10.66
C THR A 99 21.43 6.78 -11.41
N ASN A 100 21.03 6.40 -12.62
CA ASN A 100 20.01 7.15 -13.33
C ASN A 100 18.62 6.66 -12.86
N PRO A 101 17.85 7.44 -12.09
CA PRO A 101 16.56 7.03 -11.57
C PRO A 101 15.53 6.76 -12.67
N PHE A 102 15.75 7.28 -13.87
CA PHE A 102 14.87 7.10 -15.03
C PHE A 102 15.35 6.02 -16.02
N ALA A 103 16.39 5.27 -15.68
CA ALA A 103 16.92 4.22 -16.57
C ALA A 103 15.84 3.16 -16.91
N SER A 104 15.00 2.82 -15.95
CA SER A 104 13.89 1.86 -16.14
C SER A 104 12.80 2.38 -17.08
N LEU A 105 12.62 3.70 -17.20
CA LEU A 105 11.64 4.29 -18.11
C LEU A 105 12.01 4.09 -19.58
N ALA A 106 13.29 3.98 -19.92
CA ALA A 106 13.75 3.73 -21.27
C ALA A 106 13.35 2.33 -21.78
N THR A 107 13.16 1.39 -20.88
CA THR A 107 12.74 0.01 -21.18
C THR A 107 11.29 -0.29 -20.77
N ALA A 108 10.60 0.68 -20.16
CA ALA A 108 9.23 0.49 -19.72
C ALA A 108 8.25 0.45 -20.90
N SER A 109 7.42 -0.58 -20.95
CA SER A 109 6.27 -0.61 -21.82
C SER A 109 5.10 0.10 -21.17
N PHE A 110 4.59 1.15 -21.78
CA PHE A 110 3.37 1.84 -21.33
C PHE A 110 2.09 1.14 -21.77
N VAL A 111 2.21 0.12 -22.61
CA VAL A 111 1.09 -0.70 -23.02
C VAL A 111 0.96 -1.87 -22.05
N PRO A 112 -0.20 -2.03 -21.38
CA PRO A 112 -0.43 -3.17 -20.51
C PRO A 112 -0.27 -4.50 -21.24
N ALA A 113 0.36 -5.47 -20.60
CA ALA A 113 0.59 -6.79 -21.17
C ALA A 113 -0.70 -7.65 -21.09
N PHE A 114 -1.74 -7.26 -21.82
CA PHE A 114 -3.03 -7.98 -21.84
C PHE A 114 -2.90 -9.44 -22.28
N GLY A 115 -1.95 -9.73 -23.17
CA GLY A 115 -1.65 -11.11 -23.60
C GLY A 115 -1.16 -11.98 -22.45
N ASP A 116 -0.26 -11.43 -21.62
CA ASP A 116 0.28 -12.14 -20.45
C ASP A 116 -0.81 -12.34 -19.40
N MET A 117 -1.64 -11.34 -19.16
CA MET A 117 -2.80 -11.47 -18.27
C MET A 117 -3.75 -12.58 -18.75
N ALA A 118 -4.09 -12.61 -20.03
CA ALA A 118 -4.98 -13.63 -20.59
C ALA A 118 -4.40 -15.05 -20.51
N SER A 119 -3.09 -15.19 -20.65
CA SER A 119 -2.42 -16.50 -20.62
C SER A 119 -2.11 -17.00 -19.21
N THR A 120 -1.83 -16.09 -18.25
CA THR A 120 -1.30 -16.46 -16.91
C THR A 120 -2.31 -16.35 -15.81
N THR A 121 -3.24 -15.37 -15.84
CA THR A 121 -4.11 -15.06 -14.68
C THR A 121 -5.60 -15.21 -14.96
N LEU A 122 -6.06 -14.86 -16.18
CA LEU A 122 -7.49 -14.86 -16.50
C LEU A 122 -8.08 -16.25 -16.39
N PHE A 123 -9.11 -16.42 -15.54
CA PHE A 123 -9.81 -17.69 -15.27
C PHE A 123 -8.89 -18.85 -14.80
N LYS A 124 -7.70 -18.56 -14.26
CA LYS A 124 -6.76 -19.59 -13.78
C LYS A 124 -7.05 -20.01 -12.33
N PHE A 125 -8.24 -20.49 -12.06
CA PHE A 125 -8.62 -20.99 -10.75
C PHE A 125 -7.96 -22.35 -10.46
N ASN A 126 -7.31 -22.47 -9.30
CA ASN A 126 -6.77 -23.74 -8.81
C ASN A 126 -7.52 -24.22 -7.56
N PHE A 127 -8.56 -25.00 -7.75
CA PHE A 127 -9.34 -25.57 -6.65
C PHE A 127 -8.66 -26.77 -5.96
N GLN A 128 -7.63 -27.37 -6.58
CA GLN A 128 -6.90 -28.48 -5.95
C GLN A 128 -6.16 -28.02 -4.68
N GLY A 129 -5.76 -26.74 -4.62
CA GLY A 129 -5.14 -26.15 -3.44
C GLY A 129 -6.02 -26.27 -2.19
N PHE A 130 -7.34 -26.19 -2.31
CA PHE A 130 -8.24 -26.34 -1.16
C PHE A 130 -8.20 -27.75 -0.55
N ALA A 131 -8.05 -28.78 -1.37
CA ALA A 131 -7.90 -30.15 -0.89
C ALA A 131 -6.59 -30.37 -0.15
N GLN A 132 -5.51 -29.70 -0.58
CA GLN A 132 -4.19 -29.80 0.04
C GLN A 132 -4.12 -29.15 1.43
N ILE A 133 -4.77 -27.99 1.62
CA ILE A 133 -4.79 -27.28 2.92
C ILE A 133 -5.87 -27.81 3.86
N GLY A 134 -6.76 -28.68 3.38
CA GLY A 134 -7.90 -29.22 4.11
C GLY A 134 -9.13 -28.31 4.09
N TRP A 135 -10.29 -28.90 3.91
CA TRP A 135 -11.57 -28.17 3.75
C TRP A 135 -11.94 -27.27 4.94
N PHE A 136 -11.63 -27.70 6.16
CA PHE A 136 -11.88 -26.88 7.35
C PHE A 136 -11.05 -25.60 7.32
N THR A 137 -9.76 -25.73 7.03
CA THR A 137 -8.86 -24.56 6.90
C THR A 137 -9.29 -23.67 5.75
N ALA A 138 -9.66 -24.22 4.60
CA ALA A 138 -10.13 -23.46 3.45
C ALA A 138 -11.38 -22.62 3.78
N ILE A 139 -12.38 -23.22 4.43
CA ILE A 139 -13.60 -22.52 4.84
C ILE A 139 -13.27 -21.42 5.85
N THR A 140 -12.43 -21.71 6.84
CA THR A 140 -12.00 -20.73 7.84
C THR A 140 -11.32 -19.53 7.19
N LEU A 141 -10.42 -19.77 6.23
CA LEU A 141 -9.73 -18.71 5.49
C LEU A 141 -10.73 -17.87 4.66
N ILE A 142 -11.65 -18.51 3.94
CA ILE A 142 -12.67 -17.80 3.16
C ILE A 142 -13.48 -16.87 4.06
N VAL A 143 -14.02 -17.39 5.18
CA VAL A 143 -14.80 -16.59 6.13
C VAL A 143 -13.97 -15.45 6.71
N THR A 144 -12.72 -15.72 7.09
CA THR A 144 -11.82 -14.71 7.65
C THR A 144 -11.54 -13.60 6.66
N PHE A 145 -11.18 -13.92 5.42
CA PHE A 145 -10.92 -12.92 4.39
C PHE A 145 -12.18 -12.14 4.01
N CYS A 146 -13.34 -12.77 3.91
CA CYS A 146 -14.60 -12.07 3.66
C CYS A 146 -14.93 -11.07 4.78
N ILE A 147 -14.71 -11.44 6.04
CA ILE A 147 -14.93 -10.54 7.18
C ILE A 147 -13.95 -9.37 7.15
N ILE A 148 -12.67 -9.62 6.89
CA ILE A 148 -11.66 -8.58 6.81
C ILE A 148 -11.99 -7.61 5.68
N ASP A 149 -12.26 -8.10 4.48
CA ASP A 149 -12.59 -7.31 3.29
C ASP A 149 -13.84 -6.43 3.54
N MET A 150 -14.89 -7.01 4.13
CA MET A 150 -16.12 -6.28 4.47
C MET A 150 -15.85 -5.14 5.47
N PHE A 151 -15.11 -5.39 6.54
CA PHE A 151 -14.83 -4.35 7.54
C PHE A 151 -13.88 -3.28 7.01
N ASP A 152 -12.92 -3.65 6.18
CA ASP A 152 -12.02 -2.71 5.51
C ASP A 152 -12.82 -1.78 4.60
N THR A 153 -13.65 -2.34 3.73
CA THR A 153 -14.51 -1.58 2.82
C THR A 153 -15.47 -0.65 3.55
N ILE A 154 -16.13 -1.11 4.62
CA ILE A 154 -17.02 -0.26 5.43
C ILE A 154 -16.22 0.91 6.03
N GLY A 155 -15.05 0.64 6.57
CA GLY A 155 -14.20 1.66 7.19
C GLY A 155 -13.73 2.72 6.21
N THR A 156 -13.27 2.31 5.04
CA THR A 156 -12.77 3.20 3.98
C THR A 156 -13.89 3.99 3.31
N LEU A 157 -15.04 3.35 3.04
CA LEU A 157 -16.22 4.03 2.48
C LEU A 157 -16.75 5.12 3.44
N VAL A 158 -16.92 4.82 4.73
CA VAL A 158 -17.38 5.81 5.71
C VAL A 158 -16.35 6.92 5.88
N GLY A 159 -15.06 6.59 5.93
CA GLY A 159 -14.00 7.58 6.02
C GLY A 159 -13.98 8.54 4.84
N THR A 160 -14.07 8.01 3.62
CA THR A 160 -14.08 8.80 2.38
C THR A 160 -15.38 9.62 2.26
N ALA A 161 -16.55 9.02 2.56
CA ALA A 161 -17.82 9.71 2.54
C ALA A 161 -17.90 10.85 3.57
N SER A 162 -17.27 10.66 4.74
CA SER A 162 -17.16 11.72 5.75
C SER A 162 -16.38 12.93 5.23
N ARG A 163 -15.26 12.70 4.55
CA ARG A 163 -14.46 13.76 3.93
C ARG A 163 -15.21 14.45 2.78
N ALA A 164 -15.97 13.67 2.00
CA ALA A 164 -16.80 14.18 0.92
C ALA A 164 -18.07 14.91 1.38
N GLY A 165 -18.36 14.96 2.68
CA GLY A 165 -19.60 15.54 3.20
C GLY A 165 -20.85 14.76 2.79
N MET A 166 -20.75 13.47 2.49
CA MET A 166 -21.83 12.61 1.99
C MET A 166 -22.56 11.88 3.11
N LEU A 167 -22.17 12.05 4.37
CA LEU A 167 -22.87 11.45 5.50
C LEU A 167 -24.14 12.24 5.82
N ASP A 168 -25.17 11.51 6.25
CA ASP A 168 -26.40 12.11 6.76
C ASP A 168 -26.21 12.71 8.17
N LYS A 169 -27.29 13.29 8.73
CA LYS A 169 -27.26 13.93 10.05
C LYS A 169 -26.94 12.94 11.19
N ASP A 170 -27.20 11.65 10.96
CA ASP A 170 -26.94 10.57 11.91
C ASP A 170 -25.54 9.96 11.71
N GLY A 171 -24.71 10.51 10.81
CA GLY A 171 -23.38 10.00 10.49
C GLY A 171 -23.40 8.72 9.66
N LYS A 172 -24.52 8.39 9.01
CA LYS A 172 -24.65 7.22 8.15
C LYS A 172 -24.42 7.59 6.70
N MET A 173 -23.77 6.69 5.96
CA MET A 173 -23.60 6.85 4.52
C MET A 173 -24.88 6.44 3.80
N PRO A 174 -25.54 7.35 3.05
CA PRO A 174 -26.64 6.98 2.17
C PRO A 174 -26.16 5.98 1.12
N ASN A 175 -27.02 5.03 0.78
CA ASN A 175 -26.71 4.00 -0.23
C ASN A 175 -25.51 3.07 0.10
N MET A 176 -25.18 2.90 1.40
CA MET A 176 -24.10 2.00 1.84
C MET A 176 -24.24 0.59 1.23
N LYS A 177 -25.48 0.07 1.17
CA LYS A 177 -25.75 -1.26 0.60
C LYS A 177 -25.33 -1.35 -0.87
N GLN A 178 -25.62 -0.33 -1.65
CA GLN A 178 -25.27 -0.29 -3.08
C GLN A 178 -23.76 -0.17 -3.27
N ALA A 179 -23.09 0.65 -2.43
CA ALA A 179 -21.65 0.79 -2.45
C ALA A 179 -20.94 -0.53 -2.11
N LEU A 180 -21.36 -1.23 -1.05
CA LEU A 180 -20.84 -2.56 -0.70
C LEU A 180 -21.10 -3.61 -1.79
N LEU A 181 -22.27 -3.57 -2.44
CA LEU A 181 -22.55 -4.48 -3.54
C LEU A 181 -21.65 -4.21 -4.75
N SER A 182 -21.39 -2.93 -5.06
CA SER A 182 -20.47 -2.54 -6.14
C SER A 182 -19.06 -3.01 -5.87
N ASP A 183 -18.60 -2.88 -4.63
CA ASP A 183 -17.29 -3.35 -4.17
C ASP A 183 -17.16 -4.88 -4.29
N ALA A 184 -18.18 -5.61 -3.83
CA ALA A 184 -18.23 -7.07 -3.96
C ALA A 184 -18.20 -7.54 -5.42
N VAL A 185 -18.91 -6.85 -6.33
CA VAL A 185 -18.87 -7.15 -7.77
C VAL A 185 -17.50 -6.84 -8.34
N GLY A 186 -16.86 -5.74 -7.92
CA GLY A 186 -15.50 -5.39 -8.29
C GLY A 186 -14.49 -6.46 -7.86
N THR A 187 -14.57 -6.91 -6.61
CA THR A 187 -13.73 -8.00 -6.07
C THR A 187 -13.93 -9.32 -6.82
N LEU A 188 -15.18 -9.66 -7.16
CA LEU A 188 -15.46 -10.83 -7.98
C LEU A 188 -14.82 -10.71 -9.37
N ALA A 189 -14.94 -9.56 -10.03
CA ALA A 189 -14.31 -9.33 -11.31
C ALA A 189 -12.77 -9.38 -11.20
N GLY A 190 -12.20 -8.82 -10.14
CA GLY A 190 -10.78 -8.91 -9.80
C GLY A 190 -10.30 -10.35 -9.66
N SER A 191 -11.07 -11.21 -8.97
CA SER A 191 -10.71 -12.62 -8.82
C SER A 191 -10.69 -13.38 -10.15
N VAL A 192 -11.59 -13.04 -11.08
CA VAL A 192 -11.63 -13.64 -12.43
C VAL A 192 -10.43 -13.21 -13.27
N THR A 193 -10.00 -11.97 -13.14
CA THR A 193 -8.83 -11.44 -13.87
C THR A 193 -7.50 -11.80 -13.19
N GLY A 194 -7.54 -12.31 -11.95
CA GLY A 194 -6.35 -12.68 -11.17
C GLY A 194 -5.66 -11.48 -10.54
N THR A 195 -6.39 -10.41 -10.26
CA THR A 195 -5.92 -9.26 -9.48
C THR A 195 -6.18 -9.45 -7.98
N SER A 196 -5.60 -8.60 -7.14
CA SER A 196 -5.97 -8.49 -5.73
C SER A 196 -7.41 -8.01 -5.58
N THR A 197 -7.93 -8.04 -4.34
CA THR A 197 -9.25 -7.50 -4.03
C THR A 197 -9.39 -6.05 -4.52
N VAL A 198 -10.56 -5.72 -5.02
CA VAL A 198 -10.90 -4.35 -5.45
C VAL A 198 -11.65 -3.70 -4.30
N THR A 199 -11.09 -2.68 -3.72
CA THR A 199 -11.68 -1.97 -2.58
C THR A 199 -11.46 -0.47 -2.68
N THR A 200 -12.23 0.29 -1.92
CA THR A 200 -12.06 1.73 -1.81
C THR A 200 -10.83 2.04 -0.96
N PHE A 201 -9.87 2.78 -1.50
CA PHE A 201 -8.67 3.17 -0.78
C PHE A 201 -8.90 4.42 0.08
N VAL A 202 -8.30 4.43 1.27
CA VAL A 202 -8.38 5.56 2.20
C VAL A 202 -7.73 6.83 1.62
N GLU A 203 -6.76 6.67 0.74
CA GLU A 203 -6.09 7.75 0.00
C GLU A 203 -7.06 8.54 -0.89
N SER A 204 -8.18 7.94 -1.30
CA SER A 204 -9.25 8.63 -2.03
C SER A 204 -9.81 9.81 -1.24
N ALA A 205 -9.72 9.78 0.09
CA ALA A 205 -10.13 10.89 0.94
C ALA A 205 -9.31 12.17 0.69
N SER A 206 -8.03 12.05 0.30
CA SER A 206 -7.19 13.20 -0.03
C SER A 206 -7.50 13.78 -1.42
N GLY A 207 -8.15 13.02 -2.29
CA GLY A 207 -8.61 13.51 -3.60
C GLY A 207 -9.96 14.23 -3.56
N VAL A 208 -10.67 14.16 -2.44
CA VAL A 208 -12.01 14.77 -2.26
C VAL A 208 -11.92 16.15 -1.58
N GLU A 209 -10.78 16.56 -1.06
CA GLU A 209 -10.52 17.88 -0.51
C GLU A 209 -10.43 18.95 -1.63
#